data_95d0fdb6b12921496d1fa07c74740dbd
#
_entry.id   95d0fdb6b12921496d1fa07c74740dbd
#
_cell.length_a   1.000
_cell.length_b   1.000
_cell.length_c   1.000
_cell.angle_alpha   90.00
_cell.angle_beta   90.00
_cell.angle_gamma   90.00
#
_symmetry.space_group_name_H-M   'P 1'
#
loop_
_entity.id
_entity.type
_entity.pdbx_description
1 polymer ?
#
loop_
_entity_poly.entity_id
_entity_poly.type
_entity_poly.pdbx_seq_one_letter_code
_entity_poly.pdbx_strand_id
1 'polypeptide(L)'
;FIGTQITKINDNKFMISWEEYGKSQTAGTEDLLESSILHYIFVDGNGNKISREFTASAPISDCHPIVDGSKIIYYASSSNMVDFYSIDINSGKMDKKIYHVAGQNATWDFESSNGTLTISGSGAIDIDTEVHYRYPVSSTSRGFSYSSSDNTWTNIRNKVKKIVIKSGITSIPDNEFKSFDNLEEVEIGKGLQKIGDEAFYGCRNLKKITIPAS
;
A
#
# COMPACT_ATOMS: atom_id res chain seq x y z
N PHE A 1 2.54 -18.47 -18.06
CA PHE A 1 1.33 -18.05 -17.33
C PHE A 1 1.41 -18.61 -15.92
N ILE A 2 1.31 -17.78 -14.91
CA ILE A 2 1.28 -18.22 -13.51
C ILE A 2 0.01 -17.63 -12.91
N GLY A 3 -0.91 -18.50 -12.53
CA GLY A 3 -2.17 -18.14 -11.92
C GLY A 3 -3.25 -17.71 -12.91
N THR A 4 -4.36 -18.41 -12.85
CA THR A 4 -5.61 -18.01 -13.49
C THR A 4 -6.66 -17.96 -12.40
N GLN A 5 -7.43 -16.87 -12.36
CA GLN A 5 -8.52 -16.72 -11.40
C GLN A 5 -9.85 -16.53 -12.13
N ILE A 6 -10.90 -17.05 -11.53
CA ILE A 6 -12.27 -16.82 -11.98
C ILE A 6 -13.01 -16.11 -10.86
N THR A 7 -13.51 -14.92 -11.14
CA THR A 7 -14.31 -14.12 -10.20
C THR A 7 -15.76 -14.11 -10.66
N LYS A 8 -16.66 -14.64 -9.84
CA LYS A 8 -18.10 -14.58 -10.09
C LYS A 8 -18.61 -13.17 -9.84
N ILE A 9 -19.20 -12.53 -10.84
CA ILE A 9 -19.83 -11.21 -10.74
C ILE A 9 -21.31 -11.37 -10.39
N ASN A 10 -22.01 -12.24 -11.12
CA ASN A 10 -23.37 -12.67 -10.86
C ASN A 10 -23.61 -14.05 -11.49
N ASP A 11 -24.83 -14.53 -11.51
CA ASP A 11 -25.15 -15.89 -12.02
C ASP A 11 -24.86 -16.08 -13.51
N ASN A 12 -24.75 -15.00 -14.25
CA ASN A 12 -24.51 -15.05 -15.71
C ASN A 12 -23.31 -14.23 -16.19
N LYS A 13 -22.47 -13.73 -15.29
CA LYS A 13 -21.29 -12.95 -15.66
C LYS A 13 -20.11 -13.28 -14.75
N PHE A 14 -18.95 -13.56 -15.36
CA PHE A 14 -17.72 -13.89 -14.66
C PHE A 14 -16.57 -13.07 -15.27
N MET A 15 -15.55 -12.81 -14.46
CA MET A 15 -14.25 -12.34 -14.93
C MET A 15 -13.27 -13.51 -14.89
N ILE A 16 -12.55 -13.71 -15.97
CA ILE A 16 -11.38 -14.59 -16.02
C ILE A 16 -10.16 -13.68 -16.09
N SER A 17 -9.22 -13.86 -15.19
CA SER A 17 -7.96 -13.11 -15.17
C SER A 17 -6.77 -14.06 -15.10
N TRP A 18 -5.66 -13.64 -15.68
CA TRP A 18 -4.38 -14.33 -15.63
C TRP A 18 -3.24 -13.33 -15.67
N GLU A 19 -2.07 -13.75 -15.22
CA GLU A 19 -0.88 -12.93 -15.14
C GLU A 19 0.15 -13.38 -16.18
N GLU A 20 0.79 -12.42 -16.82
CA GLU A 20 1.95 -12.61 -17.65
C GLU A 20 3.14 -11.87 -17.02
N TYR A 21 4.24 -12.59 -16.81
CA TYR A 21 5.49 -11.97 -16.38
C TYR A 21 6.26 -11.48 -17.59
N GLY A 22 6.57 -10.22 -17.63
CA GLY A 22 7.56 -9.68 -18.56
C GLY A 22 8.91 -10.35 -18.33
N LYS A 23 9.56 -10.81 -19.39
CA LYS A 23 10.93 -11.35 -19.30
C LYS A 23 11.89 -10.22 -18.95
N SER A 24 12.12 -9.97 -17.66
CA SER A 24 13.28 -9.19 -17.22
C SER A 24 14.53 -10.01 -17.47
N GLN A 25 15.45 -9.51 -18.30
CA GLN A 25 16.70 -10.19 -18.64
C GLN A 25 17.79 -10.02 -17.59
N THR A 26 17.51 -9.53 -16.42
CA THR A 26 18.48 -9.36 -15.33
C THR A 26 18.06 -10.15 -14.11
N ALA A 27 18.65 -11.33 -13.98
CA ALA A 27 18.61 -12.08 -12.74
C ALA A 27 19.29 -11.27 -11.62
N GLY A 28 18.52 -10.88 -10.60
CA GLY A 28 19.14 -10.43 -9.35
C GLY A 28 18.56 -9.24 -8.61
N THR A 29 17.43 -8.65 -9.00
CA THR A 29 16.80 -7.55 -8.23
C THR A 29 15.31 -7.77 -8.02
N GLU A 30 14.83 -7.35 -6.84
CA GLU A 30 13.46 -7.54 -6.30
C GLU A 30 12.32 -6.80 -7.06
N ASP A 31 12.56 -6.29 -8.25
CA ASP A 31 11.59 -5.53 -9.06
C ASP A 31 10.61 -6.41 -9.86
N LEU A 32 10.37 -7.65 -9.41
CA LEU A 32 9.47 -8.59 -10.09
C LEU A 32 8.02 -8.11 -10.14
N LEU A 33 7.59 -7.22 -9.25
CA LEU A 33 6.21 -6.72 -9.20
C LEU A 33 5.91 -5.63 -10.25
N GLU A 34 6.91 -4.91 -10.74
CA GLU A 34 6.72 -3.86 -11.74
C GLU A 34 6.57 -4.38 -13.18
N SER A 35 6.90 -5.65 -13.42
CA SER A 35 6.84 -6.27 -14.75
C SER A 35 5.62 -7.16 -14.99
N SER A 36 4.76 -7.32 -14.00
CA SER A 36 3.55 -8.14 -14.11
C SER A 36 2.48 -7.44 -14.94
N ILE A 37 1.96 -8.14 -15.92
CA ILE A 37 0.80 -7.70 -16.72
C ILE A 37 -0.38 -8.59 -16.37
N LEU A 38 -1.38 -7.98 -15.77
CA LEU A 38 -2.69 -8.64 -15.57
C LEU A 38 -3.50 -8.54 -16.85
N HIS A 39 -3.96 -9.69 -17.33
CA HIS A 39 -4.92 -9.83 -18.40
C HIS A 39 -6.28 -10.22 -17.82
N TYR A 40 -7.35 -9.70 -18.35
CA TYR A 40 -8.70 -10.13 -17.95
C TYR A 40 -9.72 -9.93 -19.04
N ILE A 41 -10.73 -10.81 -19.02
CA ILE A 41 -11.90 -10.77 -19.91
C ILE A 41 -13.16 -11.00 -19.09
N PHE A 42 -14.30 -10.55 -19.62
CA PHE A 42 -15.60 -10.94 -19.12
C PHE A 42 -16.22 -12.02 -19.99
N VAL A 43 -16.85 -12.99 -19.34
CA VAL A 43 -17.57 -14.10 -20.01
C VAL A 43 -18.97 -14.23 -19.42
N ASP A 44 -19.88 -14.82 -20.22
CA ASP A 44 -21.22 -15.20 -19.76
C ASP A 44 -21.22 -16.53 -18.98
N GLY A 45 -22.36 -16.96 -18.47
CA GLY A 45 -22.51 -18.21 -17.74
C GLY A 45 -22.21 -19.48 -18.54
N ASN A 46 -22.11 -19.40 -19.87
CA ASN A 46 -21.73 -20.48 -20.75
C ASN A 46 -20.25 -20.44 -21.15
N GLY A 47 -19.50 -19.46 -20.67
CA GLY A 47 -18.08 -19.28 -20.97
C GLY A 47 -17.80 -18.52 -22.29
N ASN A 48 -18.83 -17.95 -22.93
CA ASN A 48 -18.61 -17.13 -24.11
C ASN A 48 -18.07 -15.76 -23.76
N LYS A 49 -17.07 -15.27 -24.49
CA LYS A 49 -16.54 -13.91 -24.31
C LYS A 49 -17.62 -12.87 -24.58
N ILE A 50 -17.83 -11.97 -23.62
CA ILE A 50 -18.74 -10.81 -23.68
C ILE A 50 -18.01 -9.48 -23.64
N SER A 51 -16.67 -9.48 -23.57
CA SER A 51 -15.82 -8.29 -23.67
C SER A 51 -14.61 -8.55 -24.56
N ARG A 52 -13.92 -7.47 -24.94
CA ARG A 52 -12.53 -7.57 -25.39
C ARG A 52 -11.63 -8.01 -24.22
N GLU A 53 -10.42 -8.36 -24.52
CA GLU A 53 -9.35 -8.52 -23.54
C GLU A 53 -8.89 -7.14 -23.05
N PHE A 54 -8.67 -7.03 -21.76
CA PHE A 54 -8.09 -5.89 -21.10
C PHE A 54 -6.75 -6.28 -20.51
N THR A 55 -5.82 -5.33 -20.45
CA THR A 55 -4.51 -5.49 -19.83
C THR A 55 -4.23 -4.32 -18.90
N ALA A 56 -3.52 -4.59 -17.82
CA ALA A 56 -3.06 -3.56 -16.88
C ALA A 56 -1.72 -3.95 -16.26
N SER A 57 -0.86 -2.96 -15.94
CA SER A 57 0.33 -3.19 -15.11
C SER A 57 -0.12 -3.41 -13.66
N ALA A 58 -0.35 -4.65 -13.32
CA ALA A 58 -0.83 -5.07 -12.02
C ALA A 58 -0.51 -6.55 -11.82
N PRO A 59 -0.21 -7.00 -10.59
CA PRO A 59 -0.12 -8.41 -10.27
C PRO A 59 -1.51 -9.04 -10.17
N ILE A 60 -1.58 -10.36 -10.30
CA ILE A 60 -2.76 -11.11 -9.87
C ILE A 60 -2.76 -11.18 -8.34
N SER A 61 -3.93 -11.08 -7.73
CA SER A 61 -4.02 -11.17 -6.27
C SER A 61 -3.96 -12.62 -5.79
N ASP A 62 -3.30 -12.85 -4.66
CA ASP A 62 -3.35 -14.14 -3.95
C ASP A 62 -4.69 -14.38 -3.24
N CYS A 63 -5.52 -13.35 -3.12
CA CYS A 63 -6.86 -13.46 -2.54
C CYS A 63 -7.95 -13.48 -3.62
N HIS A 64 -9.12 -14.02 -3.29
CA HIS A 64 -10.27 -13.93 -4.15
C HIS A 64 -10.76 -12.48 -4.24
N PRO A 65 -10.86 -11.89 -5.45
CA PRO A 65 -11.46 -10.58 -5.62
C PRO A 65 -12.90 -10.55 -5.11
N ILE A 66 -13.29 -9.42 -4.55
CA ILE A 66 -14.66 -9.17 -4.12
C ILE A 66 -15.41 -8.31 -5.14
N VAL A 67 -16.71 -8.52 -5.25
CA VAL A 67 -17.59 -7.69 -6.09
C VAL A 67 -18.39 -6.76 -5.20
N ASP A 68 -18.23 -5.46 -5.41
CA ASP A 68 -18.96 -4.40 -4.73
C ASP A 68 -19.61 -3.47 -5.77
N GLY A 69 -20.94 -3.58 -5.90
CA GLY A 69 -21.68 -2.84 -6.90
C GLY A 69 -21.19 -3.12 -8.34
N SER A 70 -20.70 -2.10 -9.02
CA SER A 70 -20.15 -2.18 -10.37
C SER A 70 -18.64 -2.41 -10.41
N LYS A 71 -18.01 -2.76 -9.29
CA LYS A 71 -16.56 -2.90 -9.18
C LYS A 71 -16.16 -4.28 -8.71
N ILE A 72 -15.08 -4.78 -9.29
CA ILE A 72 -14.32 -5.91 -8.76
C ILE A 72 -13.11 -5.33 -8.04
N ILE A 73 -12.96 -5.65 -6.76
CA ILE A 73 -11.90 -5.11 -5.91
C ILE A 73 -11.01 -6.24 -5.46
N TYR A 74 -9.71 -6.04 -5.56
CA TYR A 74 -8.69 -6.93 -4.99
C TYR A 74 -7.49 -6.11 -4.51
N TYR A 75 -6.62 -6.73 -3.76
CA TYR A 75 -5.39 -6.12 -3.31
C TYR A 75 -4.17 -7.00 -3.59
N ALA A 76 -3.04 -6.38 -3.74
CA ALA A 76 -1.72 -7.01 -3.68
C ALA A 76 -0.88 -6.27 -2.64
N SER A 77 -0.07 -7.01 -1.91
CA SER A 77 0.78 -6.44 -0.87
C SER A 77 2.26 -6.59 -1.22
N SER A 78 3.02 -5.57 -0.91
CA SER A 78 4.47 -5.58 -0.86
C SER A 78 4.92 -5.16 0.54
N SER A 79 6.18 -5.27 0.90
CA SER A 79 6.71 -5.14 2.28
C SER A 79 5.99 -4.15 3.21
N ASN A 80 5.71 -2.93 2.77
CA ASN A 80 5.06 -1.88 3.57
C ASN A 80 3.96 -1.12 2.80
N MET A 81 3.48 -1.68 1.70
CA MET A 81 2.44 -1.09 0.85
C MET A 81 1.34 -2.10 0.59
N VAL A 82 0.13 -1.61 0.52
CA VAL A 82 -1.02 -2.38 0.06
C VAL A 82 -1.62 -1.65 -1.13
N ASP A 83 -1.53 -2.27 -2.28
CA ASP A 83 -2.11 -1.79 -3.52
C ASP A 83 -3.53 -2.32 -3.65
N PHE A 84 -4.50 -1.43 -3.70
CA PHE A 84 -5.88 -1.79 -4.03
C PHE A 84 -6.15 -1.51 -5.50
N TYR A 85 -6.68 -2.51 -6.16
CA TYR A 85 -7.09 -2.42 -7.55
C TYR A 85 -8.60 -2.52 -7.62
N SER A 86 -9.20 -1.69 -8.45
CA SER A 86 -10.63 -1.79 -8.75
C SER A 86 -10.85 -1.83 -10.25
N ILE A 87 -11.62 -2.81 -10.72
CA ILE A 87 -12.00 -2.94 -12.12
C ILE A 87 -13.49 -2.61 -12.24
N ASP A 88 -13.83 -1.60 -13.03
CA ASP A 88 -15.23 -1.30 -13.34
C ASP A 88 -15.79 -2.36 -14.30
N ILE A 89 -16.84 -3.03 -13.89
CA ILE A 89 -17.45 -4.19 -14.60
C ILE A 89 -18.03 -3.79 -15.96
N ASN A 90 -18.41 -2.54 -16.14
CA ASN A 90 -19.08 -2.06 -17.35
C ASN A 90 -18.07 -1.60 -18.40
N SER A 91 -17.09 -0.83 -17.99
CA SER A 91 -16.06 -0.28 -18.89
C SER A 91 -14.80 -1.15 -18.99
N GLY A 92 -14.58 -2.04 -18.03
CA GLY A 92 -13.34 -2.78 -17.89
C GLY A 92 -12.14 -1.91 -17.50
N LYS A 93 -12.35 -0.67 -17.07
CA LYS A 93 -11.28 0.20 -16.65
C LYS A 93 -10.77 -0.21 -15.27
N MET A 94 -9.46 -0.28 -15.13
CA MET A 94 -8.80 -0.50 -13.85
C MET A 94 -8.30 0.82 -13.26
N ASP A 95 -8.52 1.00 -11.96
CA ASP A 95 -7.92 2.04 -11.15
C ASP A 95 -7.10 1.39 -10.02
N LYS A 96 -5.98 2.01 -9.69
CA LYS A 96 -5.07 1.58 -8.61
C LYS A 96 -5.07 2.64 -7.52
N LYS A 97 -5.16 2.21 -6.26
CA LYS A 97 -4.94 3.06 -5.08
C LYS A 97 -3.93 2.39 -4.16
N ILE A 98 -2.86 3.11 -3.87
CA ILE A 98 -1.79 2.63 -2.99
C ILE A 98 -2.10 3.08 -1.57
N TYR A 99 -2.04 2.15 -0.62
CA TYR A 99 -2.08 2.45 0.80
C TYR A 99 -0.76 2.02 1.43
N HIS A 100 -0.05 2.97 1.96
CA HIS A 100 1.17 2.70 2.70
C HIS A 100 0.81 2.41 4.15
N VAL A 101 1.30 1.30 4.68
CA VAL A 101 1.01 0.89 6.05
C VAL A 101 1.89 1.68 7.01
N ALA A 102 1.27 2.25 8.06
CA ALA A 102 1.93 3.03 9.12
C ALA A 102 1.69 2.42 10.51
N GLY A 103 1.29 1.16 10.57
CA GLY A 103 0.94 0.44 11.79
C GLY A 103 -0.19 -0.55 11.54
N GLN A 104 -0.64 -1.26 12.57
CA GLN A 104 -1.64 -2.31 12.44
C GLN A 104 -2.97 -1.83 11.81
N ASN A 105 -3.41 -0.61 12.15
CA ASN A 105 -4.63 0.00 11.64
C ASN A 105 -4.40 1.43 11.13
N ALA A 106 -3.18 1.77 10.80
CA ALA A 106 -2.80 3.09 10.31
C ALA A 106 -2.18 2.98 8.92
N THR A 107 -2.44 3.99 8.11
CA THR A 107 -1.89 4.16 6.76
C THR A 107 -1.33 5.55 6.58
N TRP A 108 -0.43 5.72 5.63
CA TRP A 108 0.07 7.04 5.27
C TRP A 108 -0.05 7.31 3.77
N ASP A 109 -0.06 8.57 3.42
CA ASP A 109 -0.08 9.05 2.05
C ASP A 109 0.82 10.29 1.92
N PHE A 110 1.54 10.43 0.82
CA PHE A 110 2.44 11.55 0.57
C PHE A 110 2.06 12.30 -0.70
N GLU A 111 1.58 13.53 -0.53
CA GLU A 111 1.27 14.44 -1.63
C GLU A 111 2.54 15.21 -2.05
N SER A 112 3.18 14.76 -3.11
CA SER A 112 4.47 15.31 -3.57
C SER A 112 4.39 16.75 -4.08
N SER A 113 3.22 17.19 -4.53
CA SER A 113 3.02 18.55 -5.08
C SER A 113 3.22 19.65 -4.03
N ASN A 114 2.88 19.36 -2.77
CA ASN A 114 2.99 20.32 -1.66
C ASN A 114 3.87 19.81 -0.49
N GLY A 115 4.37 18.57 -0.57
CA GLY A 115 5.21 17.97 0.45
C GLY A 115 4.45 17.57 1.73
N THR A 116 3.16 17.25 1.63
CA THR A 116 2.35 16.87 2.79
C THR A 116 2.32 15.35 2.98
N LEU A 117 2.77 14.89 4.15
CA LEU A 117 2.62 13.53 4.63
C LEU A 117 1.39 13.46 5.53
N THR A 118 0.42 12.64 5.17
CA THR A 118 -0.81 12.42 5.96
C THR A 118 -0.82 11.02 6.53
N ILE A 119 -1.01 10.89 7.84
CA ILE A 119 -1.16 9.62 8.55
C ILE A 119 -2.61 9.52 9.02
N SER A 120 -3.26 8.40 8.70
CA SER A 120 -4.69 8.18 8.92
C SER A 120 -4.94 6.80 9.52
N GLY A 121 -6.12 6.60 10.11
CA GLY A 121 -6.51 5.32 10.69
C GLY A 121 -6.64 5.40 12.20
N SER A 122 -6.27 4.35 12.91
CA SER A 122 -6.42 4.28 14.37
C SER A 122 -5.28 3.50 15.03
N GLY A 123 -5.04 3.80 16.32
CA GLY A 123 -4.01 3.14 17.11
C GLY A 123 -2.65 3.83 17.03
N ALA A 124 -1.60 3.09 17.34
CA ALA A 124 -0.24 3.58 17.29
C ALA A 124 0.27 3.68 15.84
N ILE A 125 1.08 4.68 15.56
CA ILE A 125 2.00 4.60 14.43
C ILE A 125 3.03 3.54 14.80
N ASP A 126 3.29 2.60 13.90
CA ASP A 126 4.25 1.53 14.10
C ASP A 126 4.78 1.09 12.75
N ILE A 127 5.83 1.74 12.30
CA ILE A 127 6.43 1.50 11.00
C ILE A 127 7.58 0.49 11.10
N ASP A 128 8.09 0.26 12.30
CA ASP A 128 9.13 -0.74 12.59
C ASP A 128 8.57 -2.16 12.81
N THR A 129 7.26 -2.34 12.83
CA THR A 129 6.76 -3.71 12.82
C THR A 129 7.07 -4.32 11.47
N GLU A 130 8.10 -5.13 11.45
CA GLU A 130 8.24 -6.22 10.49
C GLU A 130 6.86 -6.89 10.41
N VAL A 131 6.12 -6.59 9.36
CA VAL A 131 4.93 -7.38 9.04
C VAL A 131 5.46 -8.75 8.64
N HIS A 132 5.67 -9.58 9.65
CA HIS A 132 5.99 -10.98 9.46
C HIS A 132 4.75 -11.63 8.85
N TYR A 133 4.61 -11.56 7.55
CA TYR A 133 3.79 -12.52 6.84
C TYR A 133 4.42 -13.88 7.09
N ARG A 134 3.94 -14.57 8.12
CA ARG A 134 4.21 -16.00 8.29
C ARG A 134 3.49 -16.74 7.16
N TYR A 135 4.12 -16.77 5.99
CA TYR A 135 3.88 -17.92 5.14
C TYR A 135 4.47 -19.12 5.85
N PRO A 136 3.76 -20.26 5.93
CA PRO A 136 4.39 -21.50 6.33
C PRO A 136 5.38 -21.88 5.24
N VAL A 137 6.59 -21.36 5.32
CA VAL A 137 7.73 -21.83 4.52
C VAL A 137 8.05 -23.22 5.05
N SER A 138 7.75 -24.24 4.25
CA SER A 138 8.31 -25.56 4.41
C SER A 138 9.83 -25.42 4.56
N SER A 139 10.36 -26.05 5.57
CA SER A 139 11.74 -25.98 6.02
C SER A 139 12.72 -26.44 4.93
N THR A 140 13.23 -25.54 4.13
CA THR A 140 14.55 -25.67 3.48
C THR A 140 15.17 -24.28 3.35
N SER A 141 16.10 -24.06 4.23
CA SER A 141 17.06 -23.00 4.39
C SER A 141 17.40 -22.19 3.13
N ARG A 142 17.00 -20.92 3.09
CA ARG A 142 17.87 -19.80 2.73
C ARG A 142 17.28 -18.57 3.40
N GLY A 143 17.92 -18.14 4.50
CA GLY A 143 17.54 -16.92 5.21
C GLY A 143 17.76 -15.72 4.30
N PHE A 144 16.70 -15.01 4.02
CA PHE A 144 16.79 -13.64 3.57
C PHE A 144 16.95 -12.78 4.82
N SER A 145 18.14 -12.23 4.98
CA SER A 145 18.46 -11.23 5.98
C SER A 145 17.98 -9.91 5.41
N TYR A 146 16.81 -9.43 5.83
CA TYR A 146 16.43 -8.05 5.56
C TYR A 146 17.26 -7.15 6.46
N SER A 147 18.03 -6.28 5.85
CA SER A 147 18.72 -5.21 6.55
C SER A 147 17.66 -4.26 7.10
N SER A 148 17.60 -4.09 8.41
CA SER A 148 16.72 -3.16 9.13
C SER A 148 17.02 -1.67 8.89
N SER A 149 17.62 -1.32 7.76
CA SER A 149 18.03 0.04 7.44
C SER A 149 17.09 0.78 6.49
N ASP A 150 16.08 0.16 5.94
CA ASP A 150 15.11 0.83 5.09
C ASP A 150 13.92 1.33 5.93
N ASN A 151 14.18 2.37 6.72
CA ASN A 151 13.15 3.18 7.31
C ASN A 151 12.21 3.66 6.18
N THR A 152 10.93 3.39 6.31
CA THR A 152 9.85 3.75 5.37
C THR A 152 9.94 5.20 4.87
N TRP A 153 10.50 6.09 5.69
CA TRP A 153 10.66 7.51 5.37
C TRP A 153 11.87 7.86 4.52
N THR A 154 12.82 6.93 4.28
CA THR A 154 14.12 7.23 3.62
C THR A 154 13.94 7.94 2.28
N ASN A 155 12.96 7.53 1.49
CA ASN A 155 12.73 8.07 0.14
C ASN A 155 11.96 9.41 0.11
N ILE A 156 11.21 9.73 1.17
CA ILE A 156 10.36 10.93 1.21
C ILE A 156 10.78 11.95 2.29
N ARG A 157 11.53 11.55 3.31
CA ARG A 157 11.93 12.37 4.46
C ARG A 157 12.38 13.79 4.08
N ASN A 158 13.24 13.91 3.06
CA ASN A 158 13.76 15.19 2.61
C ASN A 158 12.77 16.00 1.74
N LYS A 159 11.60 15.42 1.42
CA LYS A 159 10.56 16.08 0.62
C LYS A 159 9.39 16.54 1.47
N VAL A 160 9.26 16.01 2.71
CA VAL A 160 8.16 16.35 3.60
C VAL A 160 8.36 17.74 4.18
N LYS A 161 7.37 18.59 4.00
CA LYS A 161 7.28 19.95 4.57
C LYS A 161 6.21 20.05 5.65
N LYS A 162 5.19 19.22 5.57
CA LYS A 162 4.07 19.18 6.52
C LYS A 162 3.71 17.74 6.86
N ILE A 163 3.45 17.49 8.14
CA ILE A 163 2.88 16.23 8.63
C ILE A 163 1.49 16.51 9.18
N VAL A 164 0.50 15.73 8.71
CA VAL A 164 -0.87 15.75 9.21
C VAL A 164 -1.20 14.39 9.82
N ILE A 165 -1.35 14.34 11.13
CA ILE A 165 -1.78 13.15 11.87
C ILE A 165 -3.27 13.28 12.12
N LYS A 166 -4.06 12.42 11.50
CA LYS A 166 -5.53 12.46 11.61
C LYS A 166 -6.00 11.95 12.97
N SER A 167 -7.23 12.33 13.33
CA SER A 167 -7.90 11.81 14.53
C SER A 167 -8.00 10.28 14.49
N GLY A 168 -7.82 9.64 15.65
CA GLY A 168 -7.80 8.17 15.76
C GLY A 168 -6.40 7.60 15.98
N ILE A 169 -5.34 8.31 15.60
CA ILE A 169 -3.97 7.95 15.92
C ILE A 169 -3.72 8.27 17.40
N THR A 170 -3.22 7.28 18.15
CA THR A 170 -3.06 7.36 19.61
C THR A 170 -1.62 7.59 20.07
N SER A 171 -0.63 7.21 19.28
CA SER A 171 0.76 7.43 19.64
C SER A 171 1.68 7.59 18.44
N ILE A 172 2.72 8.40 18.66
CA ILE A 172 3.88 8.56 17.79
C ILE A 172 5.04 7.87 18.49
N PRO A 173 5.76 6.93 17.86
CA PRO A 173 6.92 6.25 18.45
C PRO A 173 8.11 7.17 18.73
N ASP A 174 9.09 6.63 19.44
CA ASP A 174 10.37 7.27 19.64
C ASP A 174 11.11 7.41 18.30
N ASN A 175 11.75 8.55 18.06
CA ASN A 175 12.52 8.86 16.84
C ASN A 175 11.73 8.80 15.52
N GLU A 176 10.43 8.69 15.50
CA GLU A 176 9.61 8.41 14.32
C GLU A 176 9.87 9.39 13.16
N PHE A 177 9.86 10.67 13.42
CA PHE A 177 10.10 11.72 12.42
C PHE A 177 11.45 12.43 12.62
N LYS A 178 12.42 11.71 13.15
CA LYS A 178 13.77 12.26 13.39
C LYS A 178 14.43 12.67 12.09
N SER A 179 15.06 13.85 12.07
CA SER A 179 15.82 14.42 10.95
C SER A 179 14.97 14.62 9.68
N PHE A 180 13.72 15.01 9.83
CA PHE A 180 12.93 15.56 8.73
C PHE A 180 13.34 17.03 8.54
N ASP A 181 14.47 17.24 7.88
CA ASP A 181 15.14 18.55 7.79
C ASP A 181 14.28 19.65 7.15
N ASN A 182 13.39 19.29 6.22
CA ASN A 182 12.51 20.22 5.52
C ASN A 182 11.12 20.36 6.15
N LEU A 183 10.85 19.65 7.27
CA LEU A 183 9.57 19.72 7.96
C LEU A 183 9.37 21.10 8.59
N GLU A 184 8.29 21.79 8.23
CA GLU A 184 7.94 23.13 8.71
C GLU A 184 6.74 23.14 9.65
N GLU A 185 5.80 22.23 9.46
CA GLU A 185 4.54 22.19 10.21
C GLU A 185 4.10 20.77 10.55
N VAL A 186 3.56 20.60 11.77
CA VAL A 186 2.90 19.36 12.20
C VAL A 186 1.50 19.70 12.70
N GLU A 187 0.49 19.06 12.15
CA GLU A 187 -0.90 19.11 12.63
C GLU A 187 -1.28 17.76 13.23
N ILE A 188 -1.74 17.77 14.47
CA ILE A 188 -2.14 16.58 15.22
C ILE A 188 -3.64 16.61 15.43
N GLY A 189 -4.32 15.55 15.03
CA GLY A 189 -5.75 15.32 15.25
C GLY A 189 -6.06 14.89 16.69
N LYS A 190 -7.35 14.86 17.03
CA LYS A 190 -7.80 14.44 18.37
C LYS A 190 -7.48 12.98 18.65
N GLY A 191 -7.21 12.66 19.91
CA GLY A 191 -7.02 11.28 20.38
C GLY A 191 -5.56 10.86 20.57
N LEU A 192 -4.58 11.71 20.22
CA LEU A 192 -3.18 11.41 20.48
C LEU A 192 -2.93 11.42 22.00
N GLN A 193 -2.34 10.34 22.52
CA GLN A 193 -2.08 10.13 23.95
C GLN A 193 -0.59 10.21 24.26
N LYS A 194 0.27 9.85 23.30
CA LYS A 194 1.72 9.80 23.51
C LYS A 194 2.49 10.30 22.29
N ILE A 195 3.51 11.11 22.56
CA ILE A 195 4.59 11.42 21.61
C ILE A 195 5.86 10.84 22.23
N GLY A 196 6.53 9.98 21.49
CA GLY A 196 7.75 9.31 21.94
C GLY A 196 8.95 10.24 22.05
N ASP A 197 10.00 9.73 22.68
CA ASP A 197 11.24 10.46 22.87
C ASP A 197 11.90 10.76 21.51
N GLU A 198 12.42 11.96 21.36
CA GLU A 198 13.07 12.43 20.13
C GLU A 198 12.21 12.31 18.84
N ALA A 199 10.89 12.16 18.94
CA ALA A 199 10.02 11.95 17.79
C ALA A 199 10.22 12.96 16.65
N PHE A 200 10.56 14.20 16.95
CA PHE A 200 10.88 15.28 16.01
C PHE A 200 12.30 15.83 16.17
N TYR A 201 13.21 15.05 16.76
CA TYR A 201 14.59 15.50 16.96
C TYR A 201 15.27 15.78 15.61
N GLY A 202 15.97 16.91 15.52
CA GLY A 202 16.68 17.30 14.30
C GLY A 202 15.78 17.84 13.16
N CYS A 203 14.49 18.07 13.38
CA CYS A 203 13.62 18.77 12.44
C CYS A 203 13.94 20.28 12.45
N ARG A 204 15.03 20.68 11.81
CA ARG A 204 15.64 22.03 11.96
C ARG A 204 14.78 23.17 11.42
N ASN A 205 13.87 22.88 10.50
CA ASN A 205 12.97 23.87 9.90
C ASN A 205 11.58 23.88 10.54
N LEU A 206 11.33 23.07 11.58
CA LEU A 206 10.03 22.99 12.24
C LEU A 206 9.69 24.29 12.97
N LYS A 207 8.62 24.96 12.51
CA LYS A 207 8.16 26.27 12.99
C LYS A 207 6.91 26.16 13.86
N LYS A 208 6.08 25.13 13.61
CA LYS A 208 4.77 25.03 14.23
C LYS A 208 4.33 23.59 14.44
N ILE A 209 3.85 23.32 15.65
CA ILE A 209 3.12 22.08 15.99
C ILE A 209 1.74 22.51 16.51
N THR A 210 0.68 22.03 15.86
CA THR A 210 -0.69 22.25 16.32
C THR A 210 -1.19 21.00 17.00
N ILE A 211 -1.48 21.12 18.30
CA ILE A 211 -2.06 20.04 19.12
C ILE A 211 -3.49 20.46 19.45
N PRO A 212 -4.51 19.62 19.20
CA PRO A 212 -5.89 19.97 19.52
C PRO A 212 -6.08 20.06 21.02
N ALA A 213 -7.00 20.92 21.44
CA ALA A 213 -7.49 20.89 22.82
C ALA A 213 -8.15 19.54 23.10
N SER A 214 -7.88 18.99 24.29
CA SER A 214 -8.44 17.71 24.78
C SER A 214 -9.96 17.76 24.92
#